data_4144eb8de29f3a0ea5a3dae7061d1ec5
#
_entry.id   4144eb8de29f3a0ea5a3dae7061d1ec5
#
_cell.length_a   1.000
_cell.length_b   1.000
_cell.length_c   1.000
_cell.angle_alpha   90.00
_cell.angle_beta   90.00
_cell.angle_gamma   90.00
#
_symmetry.space_group_name_H-M   'P 1'
#
loop_
_entity.id
_entity.type
_entity.pdbx_description
1 polymer ?
#
loop_
_entity_poly.entity_id
_entity_poly.type
_entity_poly.pdbx_seq_one_letter_code
_entity_poly.pdbx_strand_id
1 'polypeptide(L)'
;MLYFTLKFAHLIGLSLIAAGLFAALLQDILYRRSVIQFHRIMSLELMLDWYRYFALPGAILVLISGGGLVAVYYGPTDLLNTPWLAGMVALFTIGFLNGMTMSRRHLRTLFALTGAESSVSGLETLRDRGLPVFVRGLEVPFLILIVALGVFRPESWALVLSGIGLALQGTFVLALFLPWIAERTAAGLE
;
A
#
# COMPACT_ATOMS: atom_id res chain seq x y z
N MET A 1 -4.12 -3.92 31.68
CA MET A 1 -3.52 -2.69 31.10
C MET A 1 -2.74 -2.94 29.81
N LEU A 2 -1.76 -3.85 29.80
CA LEU A 2 -0.91 -4.14 28.62
C LEU A 2 -1.69 -4.41 27.32
N TYR A 3 -2.75 -5.21 27.36
CA TYR A 3 -3.61 -5.51 26.19
C TYR A 3 -4.17 -4.24 25.54
N PHE A 4 -4.77 -3.38 26.35
CA PHE A 4 -5.39 -2.15 25.82
C PHE A 4 -4.35 -1.21 25.24
N THR A 5 -3.17 -1.10 25.83
CA THR A 5 -2.06 -0.29 25.33
C THR A 5 -1.55 -0.82 23.99
N LEU A 6 -1.30 -2.13 23.87
CA LEU A 6 -0.87 -2.75 22.62
C LEU A 6 -1.94 -2.61 21.52
N LYS A 7 -3.22 -2.86 21.87
CA LYS A 7 -4.33 -2.72 20.92
C LYS A 7 -4.49 -1.26 20.44
N PHE A 8 -4.39 -0.30 21.35
CA PHE A 8 -4.47 1.11 21.01
C PHE A 8 -3.31 1.54 20.09
N ALA A 9 -2.07 1.16 20.44
CA ALA A 9 -0.90 1.41 19.60
C ALA A 9 -1.05 0.76 18.21
N HIS A 10 -1.60 -0.46 18.15
CA HIS A 10 -1.87 -1.18 16.89
C HIS A 10 -2.87 -0.42 16.01
N LEU A 11 -3.96 0.09 16.60
CA LEU A 11 -4.96 0.88 15.87
C LEU A 11 -4.38 2.21 15.35
N ILE A 12 -3.57 2.90 16.17
CA ILE A 12 -2.86 4.11 15.72
C ILE A 12 -1.95 3.77 14.54
N GLY A 13 -1.17 2.70 14.64
CA GLY A 13 -0.28 2.25 13.57
C GLY A 13 -1.04 1.95 12.26
N LEU A 14 -2.16 1.25 12.34
CA LEU A 14 -3.04 0.99 11.19
C LEU A 14 -3.60 2.28 10.58
N SER A 15 -4.01 3.23 11.41
CA SER A 15 -4.51 4.53 10.95
C SER A 15 -3.42 5.34 10.23
N LEU A 16 -2.19 5.31 10.71
CA LEU A 16 -1.04 5.96 10.05
C LEU A 16 -0.72 5.29 8.71
N ILE A 17 -0.71 3.95 8.64
CA ILE A 17 -0.53 3.24 7.38
C ILE A 17 -1.63 3.63 6.40
N ALA A 18 -2.89 3.59 6.82
CA ALA A 18 -4.03 3.95 5.99
C ALA A 18 -3.88 5.37 5.43
N ALA A 19 -3.62 6.35 6.30
CA ALA A 19 -3.40 7.74 5.90
C ALA A 19 -2.28 7.87 4.86
N GLY A 20 -1.13 7.21 5.11
CA GLY A 20 0.02 7.23 4.21
C GLY A 20 -0.28 6.62 2.84
N LEU A 21 -0.91 5.44 2.81
CA LEU A 21 -1.21 4.74 1.55
C LEU A 21 -2.31 5.44 0.73
N PHE A 22 -3.40 5.90 1.37
CA PHE A 22 -4.45 6.63 0.65
C PHE A 22 -3.96 7.98 0.12
N ALA A 23 -3.15 8.72 0.90
CA ALA A 23 -2.56 9.96 0.44
C ALA A 23 -1.58 9.72 -0.73
N ALA A 24 -0.74 8.67 -0.66
CA ALA A 24 0.13 8.29 -1.77
C ALA A 24 -0.64 7.89 -3.03
N LEU A 25 -1.76 7.17 -2.90
CA LEU A 25 -2.65 6.85 -4.03
C LEU A 25 -3.25 8.11 -4.65
N LEU A 26 -3.71 9.06 -3.83
CA LEU A 26 -4.23 10.34 -4.32
C LEU A 26 -3.16 11.12 -5.09
N GLN A 27 -1.93 11.18 -4.57
CA GLN A 27 -0.81 11.83 -5.24
C GLN A 27 -0.43 11.13 -6.55
N ASP A 28 -0.58 9.80 -6.66
CA ASP A 28 -0.40 9.08 -7.93
C ASP A 28 -1.43 9.50 -8.98
N ILE A 29 -2.68 9.66 -8.59
CA ILE A 29 -3.73 10.16 -9.47
C ILE A 29 -3.41 11.59 -9.93
N LEU A 30 -2.98 12.47 -9.03
CA LEU A 30 -2.60 13.85 -9.35
C LEU A 30 -1.38 13.90 -10.27
N TYR A 31 -0.36 13.08 -10.01
CA TYR A 31 0.81 12.93 -10.88
C TYR A 31 0.42 12.54 -12.32
N ARG A 32 -0.49 11.57 -12.47
CA ARG A 32 -0.97 11.12 -13.79
C ARG A 32 -1.77 12.17 -14.54
N ARG A 33 -2.54 13.00 -13.84
CA ARG A 33 -3.35 14.08 -14.40
C ARG A 33 -2.56 15.33 -14.77
N SER A 34 -1.38 15.49 -14.19
CA SER A 34 -0.61 16.72 -14.33
C SER A 34 0.12 16.78 -15.68
N VAL A 35 -0.11 17.82 -16.46
CA VAL A 35 0.65 18.13 -17.68
C VAL A 35 1.93 18.91 -17.33
N ILE A 36 1.88 19.70 -16.25
CA ILE A 36 2.97 20.57 -15.82
C ILE A 36 4.03 19.75 -15.07
N GLN A 37 5.27 19.77 -15.55
CA GLN A 37 6.39 19.01 -14.97
C GLN A 37 6.62 19.33 -13.50
N PHE A 38 6.53 20.59 -13.08
CA PHE A 38 6.67 21.01 -11.69
C PHE A 38 5.67 20.29 -10.77
N HIS A 39 4.40 20.19 -11.19
CA HIS A 39 3.37 19.48 -10.41
C HIS A 39 3.65 17.97 -10.33
N ARG A 40 4.22 17.37 -11.38
CA ARG A 40 4.63 15.96 -11.37
C ARG A 40 5.74 15.70 -10.35
N ILE A 41 6.78 16.54 -10.33
CA ILE A 41 7.88 16.45 -9.36
C ILE A 41 7.34 16.58 -7.94
N MET A 42 6.52 17.59 -7.68
CA MET A 42 5.92 17.84 -6.37
C MET A 42 5.04 16.66 -5.90
N SER A 43 4.26 16.07 -6.79
CA SER A 43 3.42 14.90 -6.44
C SER A 43 4.27 13.67 -6.07
N LEU A 44 5.38 13.44 -6.77
CA LEU A 44 6.32 12.33 -6.44
C LEU A 44 7.02 12.56 -5.10
N GLU A 45 7.43 13.79 -4.82
CA GLU A 45 8.04 14.16 -3.54
C GLU A 45 7.07 13.94 -2.39
N LEU A 46 5.84 14.44 -2.52
CA LEU A 46 4.78 14.22 -1.54
C LEU A 46 4.45 12.75 -1.34
N MET A 47 4.44 11.92 -2.41
CA MET A 47 4.27 10.48 -2.25
C MET A 47 5.37 9.85 -1.39
N LEU A 48 6.64 10.21 -1.63
CA LEU A 48 7.78 9.73 -0.83
C LEU A 48 7.66 10.16 0.64
N ASP A 49 7.22 11.39 0.88
CA ASP A 49 7.01 11.93 2.23
C ASP A 49 5.86 11.22 2.97
N TRP A 50 4.75 10.92 2.30
CA TRP A 50 3.67 10.12 2.90
C TRP A 50 4.13 8.73 3.31
N TYR A 51 4.94 8.06 2.48
CA TYR A 51 5.56 6.79 2.87
C TYR A 51 6.51 6.94 4.05
N ARG A 52 7.33 7.99 4.06
CA ARG A 52 8.36 8.22 5.09
C ARG A 52 7.78 8.58 6.43
N TYR A 53 6.81 9.50 6.47
CA TYR A 53 6.33 10.10 7.71
C TYR A 53 5.06 9.44 8.27
N PHE A 54 4.33 8.69 7.46
CA PHE A 54 3.10 8.04 7.89
C PHE A 54 3.14 6.52 7.73
N ALA A 55 3.32 5.99 6.51
CA ALA A 55 3.23 4.56 6.27
C ALA A 55 4.33 3.78 7.01
N LEU A 56 5.58 4.23 6.96
CA LEU A 56 6.70 3.55 7.62
C LEU A 56 6.61 3.59 9.16
N PRO A 57 6.41 4.73 9.83
CA PRO A 57 6.22 4.76 11.28
C PRO A 57 5.00 3.94 11.72
N GLY A 58 3.90 4.03 10.97
CA GLY A 58 2.71 3.21 11.20
C GLY A 58 3.00 1.71 11.11
N ALA A 59 3.76 1.28 10.09
CA ALA A 59 4.12 -0.12 9.92
C ALA A 59 5.04 -0.64 11.04
N ILE A 60 5.99 0.17 11.49
CA ILE A 60 6.84 -0.17 12.65
C ILE A 60 5.99 -0.31 13.91
N LEU A 61 5.05 0.62 14.13
CA LEU A 61 4.17 0.58 15.29
C LEU A 61 3.25 -0.65 15.26
N VAL A 62 2.70 -1.01 14.08
CA VAL A 62 1.90 -2.23 13.89
C VAL A 62 2.74 -3.47 14.12
N LEU A 63 3.98 -3.51 13.63
CA LEU A 63 4.89 -4.64 13.80
C LEU A 63 5.18 -4.89 15.30
N ILE A 64 5.55 -3.85 16.04
CA ILE A 64 5.86 -3.94 17.47
C ILE A 64 4.61 -4.31 18.27
N SER A 65 3.52 -3.59 18.09
CA SER A 65 2.29 -3.80 18.84
C SER A 65 1.59 -5.11 18.46
N GLY A 66 1.54 -5.44 17.18
CA GLY A 66 0.97 -6.68 16.67
C GLY A 66 1.79 -7.89 17.08
N GLY A 67 3.13 -7.83 17.00
CA GLY A 67 4.03 -8.84 17.52
C GLY A 67 3.85 -9.06 19.02
N GLY A 68 3.72 -7.95 19.77
CA GLY A 68 3.40 -8.02 21.21
C GLY A 68 2.06 -8.67 21.51
N LEU A 69 1.02 -8.36 20.73
CA LEU A 69 -0.31 -8.97 20.87
C LEU A 69 -0.24 -10.49 20.59
N VAL A 70 0.46 -10.88 19.52
CA VAL A 70 0.64 -12.31 19.20
C VAL A 70 1.44 -13.01 20.28
N ALA A 71 2.55 -12.45 20.71
CA ALA A 71 3.42 -13.09 21.73
C ALA A 71 2.73 -13.28 23.08
N VAL A 72 1.87 -12.32 23.49
CA VAL A 72 1.22 -12.34 24.82
C VAL A 72 -0.08 -13.14 24.82
N TYR A 73 -0.84 -13.12 23.73
CA TYR A 73 -2.22 -13.67 23.69
C TYR A 73 -2.40 -14.88 22.77
N TYR A 74 -1.45 -15.10 21.84
CA TYR A 74 -1.44 -16.24 20.94
C TYR A 74 -0.07 -16.88 21.03
N GLY A 75 0.01 -18.18 21.23
CA GLY A 75 1.29 -18.89 21.15
C GLY A 75 1.80 -18.99 19.71
N PRO A 76 3.06 -19.36 19.49
CA PRO A 76 3.60 -19.55 18.14
C PRO A 76 2.86 -20.67 17.36
N THR A 77 2.32 -21.66 18.05
CA THR A 77 1.46 -22.71 17.47
C THR A 77 0.10 -22.19 17.04
N ASP A 78 -0.48 -21.26 17.80
CA ASP A 78 -1.80 -20.70 17.50
C ASP A 78 -1.77 -19.78 16.27
N LEU A 79 -0.63 -19.13 16.02
CA LEU A 79 -0.44 -18.31 14.82
C LEU A 79 -0.70 -19.10 13.53
N LEU A 80 -0.18 -20.32 13.43
CA LEU A 80 -0.34 -21.17 12.24
C LEU A 80 -1.70 -21.85 12.18
N ASN A 81 -2.30 -22.15 13.34
CA ASN A 81 -3.58 -22.82 13.43
C ASN A 81 -4.78 -21.88 13.32
N THR A 82 -4.55 -20.55 13.33
CA THR A 82 -5.59 -19.55 13.25
C THR A 82 -5.54 -18.84 11.88
N PRO A 83 -6.38 -19.25 10.88
CA PRO A 83 -6.25 -18.81 9.49
C PRO A 83 -6.25 -17.29 9.31
N TRP A 84 -7.16 -16.58 9.98
CA TRP A 84 -7.24 -15.12 9.88
C TRP A 84 -5.98 -14.42 10.41
N LEU A 85 -5.41 -14.93 11.53
CA LEU A 85 -4.22 -14.34 12.14
C LEU A 85 -2.98 -14.58 11.26
N ALA A 86 -2.79 -15.81 10.79
CA ALA A 86 -1.72 -16.17 9.86
C ALA A 86 -1.84 -15.39 8.55
N GLY A 87 -3.05 -15.25 8.02
CA GLY A 87 -3.34 -14.45 6.82
C GLY A 87 -2.97 -12.97 7.00
N MET A 88 -3.35 -12.36 8.14
CA MET A 88 -2.99 -10.97 8.46
C MET A 88 -1.48 -10.77 8.53
N VAL A 89 -0.78 -11.65 9.26
CA VAL A 89 0.69 -11.55 9.42
C VAL A 89 1.40 -11.74 8.09
N ALA A 90 0.97 -12.71 7.28
CA ALA A 90 1.54 -12.94 5.96
C ALA A 90 1.32 -11.75 5.03
N LEU A 91 0.09 -11.23 4.92
CA LEU A 91 -0.25 -10.09 4.08
C LEU A 91 0.48 -8.82 4.53
N PHE A 92 0.54 -8.57 5.85
CA PHE A 92 1.29 -7.44 6.39
C PHE A 92 2.78 -7.55 6.04
N THR A 93 3.39 -8.72 6.22
CA THR A 93 4.80 -8.95 5.89
C THR A 93 5.07 -8.73 4.40
N ILE A 94 4.24 -9.29 3.53
CA ILE A 94 4.35 -9.10 2.08
C ILE A 94 4.19 -7.63 1.71
N GLY A 95 3.16 -6.95 2.23
CA GLY A 95 2.91 -5.53 1.98
C GLY A 95 4.04 -4.64 2.47
N PHE A 96 4.57 -4.92 3.68
CA PHE A 96 5.70 -4.19 4.26
C PHE A 96 6.98 -4.34 3.42
N LEU A 97 7.34 -5.57 3.06
CA LEU A 97 8.51 -5.84 2.22
C LEU A 97 8.35 -5.21 0.83
N ASN A 98 7.15 -5.27 0.27
CA ASN A 98 6.82 -4.63 -1.00
C ASN A 98 7.00 -3.11 -0.95
N GLY A 99 6.41 -2.44 0.04
CA GLY A 99 6.53 -0.99 0.24
C GLY A 99 7.99 -0.55 0.44
N MET A 100 8.76 -1.31 1.24
CA MET A 100 10.17 -1.01 1.51
C MET A 100 11.09 -1.21 0.30
N THR A 101 10.82 -2.19 -0.54
CA THR A 101 11.73 -2.58 -1.65
C THR A 101 11.25 -2.04 -2.99
N MET A 102 10.11 -2.49 -3.49
CA MET A 102 9.65 -2.19 -4.84
C MET A 102 9.06 -0.79 -4.98
N SER A 103 8.07 -0.45 -4.15
CA SER A 103 7.37 0.83 -4.26
C SER A 103 8.32 2.01 -4.05
N ARG A 104 9.15 1.96 -3.01
CA ARG A 104 10.09 3.02 -2.69
C ARG A 104 11.21 3.17 -3.73
N ARG A 105 11.75 2.05 -4.26
CA ARG A 105 12.77 2.10 -5.32
C ARG A 105 12.19 2.68 -6.59
N HIS A 106 11.00 2.24 -6.99
CA HIS A 106 10.33 2.73 -8.19
C HIS A 106 10.05 4.23 -8.11
N LEU A 107 9.50 4.72 -7.00
CA LEU A 107 9.26 6.15 -6.78
C LEU A 107 10.54 6.98 -6.83
N ARG A 108 11.62 6.53 -6.21
CA ARG A 108 12.91 7.21 -6.26
C ARG A 108 13.49 7.27 -7.68
N THR A 109 13.33 6.20 -8.45
CA THR A 109 13.77 6.18 -9.84
C THR A 109 12.96 7.15 -10.69
N LEU A 110 11.63 7.18 -10.53
CA LEU A 110 10.77 8.14 -11.20
C LEU A 110 11.13 9.59 -10.84
N PHE A 111 11.34 9.86 -9.56
CA PHE A 111 11.74 11.19 -9.07
C PHE A 111 13.08 11.64 -9.67
N ALA A 112 14.09 10.78 -9.66
CA ALA A 112 15.40 11.08 -10.23
C ALA A 112 15.34 11.37 -11.74
N LEU A 113 14.55 10.62 -12.49
CA LEU A 113 14.40 10.80 -13.95
C LEU A 113 13.57 12.04 -14.29
N THR A 114 12.56 12.36 -13.51
CA THR A 114 11.72 13.55 -13.72
C THR A 114 12.51 14.85 -13.48
N GLY A 115 13.46 14.83 -12.52
CA GLY A 115 14.35 15.96 -12.24
C GLY A 115 15.50 16.15 -13.24
N ALA A 116 15.86 15.13 -14.02
CA ALA A 116 17.02 15.13 -14.92
C ALA A 116 16.71 15.60 -16.37
N GLU A 117 15.55 16.21 -16.65
CA GLU A 117 15.10 16.58 -18.01
C GLU A 117 15.16 15.45 -19.06
N SER A 118 15.18 14.20 -18.58
CA SER A 118 15.18 13.02 -19.42
C SER A 118 13.96 13.01 -20.33
N SER A 119 14.13 12.57 -21.57
CA SER A 119 13.08 12.60 -22.59
C SER A 119 11.73 12.08 -22.07
N VAL A 120 10.68 12.82 -22.30
CA VAL A 120 9.28 12.53 -21.86
C VAL A 120 8.89 11.08 -22.18
N SER A 121 9.34 10.54 -23.33
CA SER A 121 9.09 9.17 -23.76
C SER A 121 9.70 8.10 -22.84
N GLY A 122 10.89 8.33 -22.28
CA GLY A 122 11.52 7.41 -21.34
C GLY A 122 10.80 7.33 -19.99
N LEU A 123 10.30 8.47 -19.52
CA LEU A 123 9.51 8.56 -18.28
C LEU A 123 8.14 7.86 -18.41
N GLU A 124 7.46 8.01 -19.52
CA GLU A 124 6.17 7.36 -19.77
C GLU A 124 6.32 5.84 -19.83
N THR A 125 7.34 5.35 -20.53
CA THR A 125 7.62 3.90 -20.63
C THR A 125 7.95 3.28 -19.27
N LEU A 126 8.64 3.99 -18.37
CA LEU A 126 8.96 3.52 -17.02
C LEU A 126 7.76 3.60 -16.07
N ARG A 127 6.95 4.65 -16.21
CA ARG A 127 5.72 4.83 -15.43
C ARG A 127 4.73 3.71 -15.66
N ASP A 128 4.56 3.30 -16.92
CA ASP A 128 3.54 2.35 -17.34
C ASP A 128 4.04 0.89 -17.38
N ARG A 129 5.23 0.62 -16.85
CA ARG A 129 5.67 -0.76 -16.61
C ARG A 129 4.67 -1.45 -15.68
N GLY A 130 3.96 -2.45 -16.22
CA GLY A 130 2.81 -3.08 -15.58
C GLY A 130 3.10 -3.66 -14.20
N LEU A 131 4.29 -4.27 -13.99
CA LEU A 131 4.61 -4.92 -12.73
C LEU A 131 4.74 -3.94 -11.55
N PRO A 132 5.53 -2.85 -11.59
CA PRO A 132 5.61 -1.90 -10.48
C PRO A 132 4.28 -1.19 -10.18
N VAL A 133 3.48 -0.91 -11.20
CA VAL A 133 2.14 -0.30 -11.02
C VAL A 133 1.20 -1.28 -10.32
N PHE A 134 1.18 -2.54 -10.75
CA PHE A 134 0.38 -3.59 -10.13
C PHE A 134 0.78 -3.82 -8.68
N VAL A 135 2.09 -3.97 -8.43
CA VAL A 135 2.63 -4.24 -7.09
C VAL A 135 2.32 -3.10 -6.11
N ARG A 136 2.40 -1.85 -6.55
CA ARG A 136 2.00 -0.70 -5.75
C ARG A 136 0.49 -0.64 -5.55
N GLY A 137 -0.29 -1.02 -6.54
CA GLY A 137 -1.74 -1.12 -6.46
C GLY A 137 -2.26 -2.15 -5.44
N LEU A 138 -1.42 -3.13 -5.04
CA LEU A 138 -1.75 -4.12 -4.01
C LEU A 138 -1.82 -3.54 -2.59
N GLU A 139 -1.13 -2.45 -2.30
CA GLU A 139 -0.95 -1.95 -0.93
C GLU A 139 -2.29 -1.60 -0.27
N VAL A 140 -3.17 -0.89 -0.97
CA VAL A 140 -4.49 -0.49 -0.44
C VAL A 140 -5.44 -1.68 -0.30
N PRO A 141 -5.66 -2.54 -1.32
CA PRO A 141 -6.49 -3.75 -1.17
C PRO A 141 -5.97 -4.70 -0.09
N PHE A 142 -4.66 -4.85 0.07
CA PHE A 142 -4.10 -5.67 1.14
C PHE A 142 -4.36 -5.07 2.51
N LEU A 143 -4.24 -3.75 2.68
CA LEU A 143 -4.59 -3.08 3.93
C LEU A 143 -6.07 -3.31 4.28
N ILE A 144 -6.97 -3.14 3.31
CA ILE A 144 -8.41 -3.38 3.50
C ILE A 144 -8.65 -4.83 3.91
N LEU A 145 -8.00 -5.78 3.24
CA LEU A 145 -8.14 -7.21 3.55
C LEU A 145 -7.58 -7.53 4.95
N ILE A 146 -6.44 -6.97 5.36
CA ILE A 146 -5.88 -7.14 6.70
C ILE A 146 -6.87 -6.68 7.75
N VAL A 147 -7.48 -5.50 7.57
CA VAL A 147 -8.52 -4.98 8.48
C VAL A 147 -9.74 -5.90 8.50
N ALA A 148 -10.21 -6.35 7.33
CA ALA A 148 -11.33 -7.26 7.22
C ALA A 148 -11.08 -8.60 7.94
N LEU A 149 -9.90 -9.20 7.77
CA LEU A 149 -9.50 -10.42 8.48
C LEU A 149 -9.51 -10.23 10.01
N GLY A 150 -9.07 -9.07 10.50
CA GLY A 150 -9.08 -8.73 11.93
C GLY A 150 -10.48 -8.53 12.49
N VAL A 151 -11.42 -8.02 11.69
CA VAL A 151 -12.83 -7.78 12.07
C VAL A 151 -13.66 -9.04 11.99
N PHE A 152 -13.63 -9.74 10.84
CA PHE A 152 -14.48 -10.90 10.58
C PHE A 152 -13.93 -12.22 11.14
N ARG A 153 -12.62 -12.31 11.32
CA ARG A 153 -11.92 -13.49 11.90
C ARG A 153 -12.35 -14.82 11.29
N PRO A 154 -12.24 -15.00 9.97
CA PRO A 154 -12.67 -16.24 9.33
C PRO A 154 -11.87 -17.43 9.84
N GLU A 155 -12.54 -18.51 10.22
CA GLU A 155 -11.94 -19.73 10.76
C GLU A 155 -11.41 -20.67 9.69
N SER A 156 -11.78 -20.43 8.41
CA SER A 156 -11.39 -21.30 7.30
C SER A 156 -10.37 -20.63 6.38
N TRP A 157 -9.36 -21.39 5.94
CA TRP A 157 -8.41 -20.97 4.93
C TRP A 157 -9.06 -20.62 3.59
N ALA A 158 -10.17 -21.28 3.25
CA ALA A 158 -10.90 -21.00 2.02
C ALA A 158 -11.39 -19.54 1.97
N LEU A 159 -11.90 -18.99 3.07
CA LEU A 159 -12.33 -17.59 3.16
C LEU A 159 -11.14 -16.62 3.08
N VAL A 160 -10.02 -16.94 3.73
CA VAL A 160 -8.80 -16.12 3.66
C VAL A 160 -8.29 -16.06 2.21
N LEU A 161 -8.18 -17.21 1.54
CA LEU A 161 -7.72 -17.30 0.16
C LEU A 161 -8.68 -16.61 -0.82
N SER A 162 -10.00 -16.73 -0.59
CA SER A 162 -11.01 -15.99 -1.37
C SER A 162 -10.84 -14.49 -1.22
N GLY A 163 -10.59 -14.01 0.00
CA GLY A 163 -10.30 -12.59 0.25
C GLY A 163 -9.04 -12.11 -0.48
N ILE A 164 -7.96 -12.92 -0.50
CA ILE A 164 -6.75 -12.63 -1.26
C ILE A 164 -7.07 -12.57 -2.76
N GLY A 165 -7.84 -13.52 -3.28
CA GLY A 165 -8.29 -13.50 -4.67
C GLY A 165 -9.04 -12.23 -5.04
N LEU A 166 -9.97 -11.79 -4.19
CA LEU A 166 -10.70 -10.53 -4.38
C LEU A 166 -9.78 -9.31 -4.33
N ALA A 167 -8.81 -9.27 -3.42
CA ALA A 167 -7.84 -8.17 -3.33
C ALA A 167 -6.96 -8.10 -4.60
N LEU A 168 -6.53 -9.23 -5.14
CA LEU A 168 -5.78 -9.31 -6.40
C LEU A 168 -6.63 -8.85 -7.59
N GLN A 169 -7.89 -9.28 -7.67
CA GLN A 169 -8.83 -8.83 -8.71
C GLN A 169 -9.08 -7.33 -8.62
N GLY A 170 -9.33 -6.80 -7.42
CA GLY A 170 -9.49 -5.36 -7.18
C GLY A 170 -8.25 -4.56 -7.63
N THR A 171 -7.05 -5.07 -7.35
CA THR A 171 -5.80 -4.46 -7.82
C THR A 171 -5.69 -4.46 -9.33
N PHE A 172 -6.03 -5.58 -9.97
CA PHE A 172 -6.01 -5.67 -11.42
C PHE A 172 -6.98 -4.68 -12.07
N VAL A 173 -8.19 -4.57 -11.53
CA VAL A 173 -9.18 -3.57 -11.95
C VAL A 173 -8.63 -2.15 -11.77
N LEU A 174 -8.08 -1.82 -10.60
CA LEU A 174 -7.46 -0.51 -10.37
C LEU A 174 -6.32 -0.22 -11.35
N ALA A 175 -5.46 -1.20 -11.62
CA ALA A 175 -4.34 -1.04 -12.55
C ALA A 175 -4.80 -0.76 -14.01
N LEU A 176 -5.95 -1.31 -14.42
CA LEU A 176 -6.55 -1.05 -15.72
C LEU A 176 -7.29 0.30 -15.78
N PHE A 177 -7.99 0.68 -14.71
CA PHE A 177 -8.80 1.89 -14.70
C PHE A 177 -8.02 3.17 -14.40
N LEU A 178 -6.93 3.11 -13.64
CA LEU A 178 -6.12 4.28 -13.32
C LEU A 178 -5.59 5.04 -14.56
N PRO A 179 -5.01 4.38 -15.57
CA PRO A 179 -4.59 5.05 -16.80
C PRO A 179 -5.77 5.70 -17.54
N TRP A 180 -6.90 4.97 -17.66
CA TRP A 180 -8.09 5.43 -18.36
C TRP A 180 -8.74 6.68 -17.71
N ILE A 181 -8.80 6.74 -16.36
CA ILE A 181 -9.28 7.92 -15.63
C ILE A 181 -8.35 9.12 -15.91
N ALA A 182 -7.04 8.90 -15.98
CA ALA A 182 -6.08 9.95 -16.23
C ALA A 182 -6.23 10.56 -17.64
N GLU A 183 -6.41 9.73 -18.66
CA GLU A 183 -6.58 10.15 -20.05
C GLU A 183 -7.87 10.96 -20.30
N ARG A 184 -9.00 10.50 -19.75
CA ARG A 184 -10.28 11.21 -19.91
C ARG A 184 -10.32 12.58 -19.25
N THR A 185 -9.58 12.75 -18.15
CA THR A 185 -9.54 14.05 -17.46
C THR A 185 -8.61 15.03 -18.18
N ALA A 186 -7.58 14.57 -18.85
CA ALA A 186 -6.73 15.40 -19.70
C ALA A 186 -7.49 15.89 -20.95
N ALA A 187 -8.29 15.02 -21.59
CA ALA A 187 -9.10 15.36 -22.76
C ALA A 187 -10.31 16.28 -22.47
N GLY A 188 -10.74 16.39 -21.23
CA GLY A 188 -11.87 17.26 -20.83
C GLY A 188 -11.44 18.66 -20.35
N LEU A 189 -10.15 18.95 -20.36
CA LEU A 189 -9.58 20.25 -19.99
C LEU A 189 -9.12 21.08 -21.21
N GLU A 190 -9.28 20.55 -22.45
CA GLU A 190 -9.13 21.27 -23.73
C GLU A 190 -10.49 21.82 -24.19
#